data_caf9a05b0aae65aed85db5522812a028
#
_entry.id   caf9a05b0aae65aed85db5522812a028
#
_cell.length_a   1.000
_cell.length_b   1.000
_cell.length_c   1.000
_cell.angle_alpha   90.00
_cell.angle_beta   90.00
_cell.angle_gamma   90.00
#
_symmetry.space_group_name_H-M   'P 1'
#
loop_
_entity.id
_entity.type
_entity.pdbx_description
1 polymer ?
#
loop_
_entity_poly.entity_id
_entity_poly.type
_entity_poly.pdbx_seq_one_letter_code
_entity_poly.pdbx_strand_id
1 'polypeptide(L)'
;MKVVLKWPSCNEGYAGPLPRPVVLDTNVVLDMLIFDDPHIPPIRTLVAQGALRWIADEAQRIELERVLHYSQIAPRVSYYGKTPEGVMAAFDAAVQYVDAAPKIRFSCTDPDDQHFLDLASQHQALLVSKDKAVLKQRKRVATYYGATVGNLLQMEPAEAQALA
;
A
#
# COMPACT_ATOMS: atom_id res chain seq x y z
N MET A 1 5.36 1.70 16.65
CA MET A 1 4.26 2.66 16.50
C MET A 1 3.11 1.98 15.79
N LYS A 2 1.89 2.18 16.26
CA LYS A 2 0.70 1.60 15.65
C LYS A 2 -0.20 2.73 15.15
N VAL A 3 -0.39 2.78 13.83
CA VAL A 3 -1.24 3.80 13.18
C VAL A 3 -2.30 3.06 12.38
N VAL A 4 -3.48 2.93 12.95
CA VAL A 4 -4.56 2.13 12.39
C VAL A 4 -5.43 3.01 11.49
N LEU A 5 -5.70 2.52 10.28
CA LEU A 5 -6.71 3.07 9.38
C LEU A 5 -7.97 2.22 9.56
N LYS A 6 -9.05 2.84 10.02
CA LYS A 6 -10.32 2.14 10.23
C LYS A 6 -11.26 2.41 9.06
N TRP A 7 -11.63 1.36 8.35
CA TRP A 7 -12.54 1.47 7.21
C TRP A 7 -13.99 1.32 7.68
N PRO A 8 -14.94 2.15 7.27
CA PRO A 8 -14.80 3.20 6.25
C PRO A 8 -14.44 4.59 6.78
N SER A 9 -14.25 4.77 8.10
CA SER A 9 -14.02 6.11 8.67
C SER A 9 -12.78 6.78 8.08
N CYS A 10 -11.73 6.01 7.74
CA CYS A 10 -10.52 6.56 7.13
C CYS A 10 -10.77 7.15 5.74
N ASN A 11 -11.93 6.89 5.14
CA ASN A 11 -12.32 7.43 3.84
C ASN A 11 -13.10 8.76 3.95
N GLU A 12 -13.41 9.19 5.16
CA GLU A 12 -14.10 10.46 5.38
C GLU A 12 -13.21 11.63 4.94
N GLY A 13 -13.82 12.62 4.31
CA GLY A 13 -13.09 13.78 3.79
C GLY A 13 -12.40 13.56 2.46
N TYR A 14 -12.37 12.33 1.93
CA TYR A 14 -11.87 12.09 0.59
C TYR A 14 -12.83 12.65 -0.44
N ALA A 15 -12.36 13.56 -1.29
CA ALA A 15 -13.19 14.25 -2.29
C ALA A 15 -12.90 13.81 -3.72
N GLY A 16 -11.95 12.90 -3.90
CA GLY A 16 -11.57 12.42 -5.24
C GLY A 16 -12.53 11.38 -5.80
N PRO A 17 -12.25 10.89 -7.02
CA PRO A 17 -13.08 9.86 -7.66
C PRO A 17 -13.00 8.53 -6.92
N LEU A 18 -14.16 7.87 -6.79
CA LEU A 18 -14.24 6.53 -6.21
C LEU A 18 -13.99 5.48 -7.28
N PRO A 19 -13.45 4.30 -6.93
CA PRO A 19 -13.00 3.91 -5.60
C PRO A 19 -11.72 4.63 -5.20
N ARG A 20 -11.54 4.84 -3.90
CA ARG A 20 -10.35 5.54 -3.41
C ARG A 20 -9.09 4.75 -3.73
N PRO A 21 -8.03 5.41 -4.23
CA PRO A 21 -6.76 4.72 -4.46
C PRO A 21 -6.10 4.29 -3.16
N VAL A 22 -5.41 3.15 -3.20
CA VAL A 22 -4.55 2.69 -2.12
C VAL A 22 -3.16 2.41 -2.69
N VAL A 23 -2.14 2.84 -1.96
CA VAL A 23 -0.73 2.58 -2.25
C VAL A 23 -0.18 1.70 -1.13
N LEU A 24 0.49 0.62 -1.49
CA LEU A 24 1.09 -0.31 -0.52
C LEU A 24 2.60 -0.25 -0.68
N ASP A 25 3.34 -0.09 0.43
CA ASP A 25 4.79 -0.18 0.35
C ASP A 25 5.23 -1.62 0.04
N THR A 26 6.49 -1.78 -0.32
CA THR A 26 7.00 -3.08 -0.78
C THR A 26 6.82 -4.17 0.26
N ASN A 27 7.06 -3.88 1.54
CA ASN A 27 6.90 -4.88 2.60
C ASN A 27 5.45 -5.33 2.75
N VAL A 28 4.49 -4.42 2.60
CA VAL A 28 3.07 -4.77 2.64
C VAL A 28 2.69 -5.61 1.42
N VAL A 29 3.26 -5.30 0.24
CA VAL A 29 3.07 -6.11 -0.96
C VAL A 29 3.57 -7.54 -0.73
N LEU A 30 4.75 -7.71 -0.12
CA LEU A 30 5.29 -9.02 0.21
C LEU A 30 4.37 -9.79 1.18
N ASP A 31 3.85 -9.10 2.19
CA ASP A 31 2.89 -9.69 3.13
C ASP A 31 1.64 -10.19 2.40
N MET A 32 1.18 -9.46 1.40
CA MET A 32 -0.03 -9.82 0.65
C MET A 32 0.21 -10.96 -0.34
N LEU A 33 1.30 -10.92 -1.10
CA LEU A 33 1.51 -11.81 -2.22
C LEU A 33 2.32 -13.06 -1.87
N ILE A 34 3.04 -13.05 -0.75
CA ILE A 34 3.93 -14.16 -0.37
C ILE A 34 3.60 -14.69 1.02
N PHE A 35 3.63 -13.81 2.04
CA PHE A 35 3.64 -14.25 3.44
C PHE A 35 2.25 -14.48 4.03
N ASP A 36 1.21 -14.04 3.35
CA ASP A 36 -0.19 -14.21 3.78
C ASP A 36 -0.40 -13.71 5.22
N ASP A 37 0.10 -12.52 5.50
CA ASP A 37 0.08 -11.91 6.83
C ASP A 37 -1.37 -11.75 7.31
N PRO A 38 -1.68 -12.05 8.59
CA PRO A 38 -3.04 -11.99 9.12
C PRO A 38 -3.68 -10.59 9.12
N HIS A 39 -2.89 -9.53 8.91
CA HIS A 39 -3.41 -8.16 8.81
C HIS A 39 -3.80 -7.75 7.38
N ILE A 40 -3.54 -8.61 6.39
CA ILE A 40 -3.79 -8.31 4.98
C ILE A 40 -5.24 -8.52 4.52
N PRO A 41 -6.02 -9.48 5.07
CA PRO A 41 -7.37 -9.75 4.54
C PRO A 41 -8.27 -8.52 4.34
N PRO A 42 -8.31 -7.52 5.24
CA PRO A 42 -9.13 -6.33 4.99
C PRO A 42 -8.76 -5.59 3.71
N ILE A 43 -7.46 -5.43 3.43
CA ILE A 43 -6.99 -4.76 2.21
C ILE A 43 -7.41 -5.58 0.99
N ARG A 44 -7.14 -6.89 1.01
CA ARG A 44 -7.48 -7.79 -0.09
C ARG A 44 -8.97 -7.77 -0.39
N THR A 45 -9.80 -7.82 0.63
CA THR A 45 -11.25 -7.80 0.50
C THR A 45 -11.74 -6.50 -0.15
N LEU A 46 -11.25 -5.35 0.31
CA LEU A 46 -11.67 -4.06 -0.22
C LEU A 46 -11.23 -3.86 -1.67
N VAL A 47 -10.04 -4.33 -2.03
CA VAL A 47 -9.58 -4.28 -3.42
C VAL A 47 -10.41 -5.20 -4.30
N ALA A 48 -10.66 -6.44 -3.85
CA ALA A 48 -11.44 -7.42 -4.61
C ALA A 48 -12.87 -6.96 -4.84
N GLN A 49 -13.46 -6.25 -3.88
CA GLN A 49 -14.83 -5.75 -4.00
C GLN A 49 -14.94 -4.44 -4.76
N GLY A 50 -13.82 -3.84 -5.17
CA GLY A 50 -13.81 -2.57 -5.84
C GLY A 50 -14.05 -1.37 -4.94
N ALA A 51 -13.95 -1.53 -3.62
CA ALA A 51 -14.02 -0.42 -2.68
C ALA A 51 -12.74 0.40 -2.60
N LEU A 52 -11.61 -0.23 -2.89
CA LEU A 52 -10.30 0.41 -3.05
C LEU A 52 -9.72 0.03 -4.42
N ARG A 53 -8.96 0.94 -4.99
CA ARG A 53 -8.23 0.74 -6.24
C ARG A 53 -6.74 0.74 -5.92
N TRP A 54 -6.10 -0.42 -6.07
CA TRP A 54 -4.67 -0.55 -5.79
C TRP A 54 -3.87 0.02 -6.97
N ILE A 55 -3.18 1.13 -6.73
CA ILE A 55 -2.36 1.80 -7.75
C ILE A 55 -0.88 1.62 -7.45
N ALA A 56 -0.09 1.58 -8.51
CA ALA A 56 1.37 1.51 -8.44
C ALA A 56 1.97 2.18 -9.65
N ASP A 57 3.22 2.58 -9.54
CA ASP A 57 3.99 3.11 -10.67
C ASP A 57 5.11 2.14 -11.08
N GLU A 58 5.81 2.48 -12.15
CA GLU A 58 6.92 1.68 -12.67
C GLU A 58 8.04 1.51 -11.65
N ALA A 59 8.32 2.55 -10.87
CA ALA A 59 9.37 2.50 -9.85
C ALA A 59 9.08 1.45 -8.78
N GLN A 60 7.81 1.33 -8.38
CA GLN A 60 7.41 0.30 -7.43
C GLN A 60 7.58 -1.11 -8.00
N ARG A 61 7.23 -1.27 -9.28
CA ARG A 61 7.38 -2.55 -9.95
C ARG A 61 8.84 -2.99 -10.02
N ILE A 62 9.71 -2.07 -10.39
CA ILE A 62 11.16 -2.32 -10.47
C ILE A 62 11.71 -2.68 -9.08
N GLU A 63 11.31 -1.96 -8.05
CA GLU A 63 11.74 -2.23 -6.68
C GLU A 63 11.29 -3.62 -6.22
N LEU A 64 10.03 -3.97 -6.46
CA LEU A 64 9.51 -5.29 -6.09
C LEU A 64 10.30 -6.40 -6.75
N GLU A 65 10.56 -6.30 -8.05
CA GLU A 65 11.33 -7.30 -8.79
C GLU A 65 12.73 -7.46 -8.20
N ARG A 66 13.38 -6.33 -7.86
CA ARG A 66 14.72 -6.36 -7.25
C ARG A 66 14.68 -7.00 -5.86
N VAL A 67 13.71 -6.65 -5.03
CA VAL A 67 13.58 -7.15 -3.66
C VAL A 67 13.35 -8.66 -3.62
N LEU A 68 12.61 -9.20 -4.59
CA LEU A 68 12.34 -10.63 -4.68
C LEU A 68 13.62 -11.47 -4.84
N HIS A 69 14.70 -10.87 -5.30
CA HIS A 69 16.00 -11.53 -5.48
C HIS A 69 16.98 -11.25 -4.34
N TYR A 70 16.60 -10.47 -3.33
CA TYR A 70 17.47 -10.24 -2.17
C TYR A 70 17.71 -11.55 -1.41
N SER A 71 18.93 -11.71 -0.86
CA SER A 71 19.34 -12.93 -0.16
C SER A 71 18.47 -13.26 1.05
N GLN A 72 17.90 -12.26 1.68
CA GLN A 72 17.00 -12.45 2.83
C GLN A 72 15.54 -12.68 2.43
N ILE A 73 15.19 -12.48 1.16
CA ILE A 73 13.81 -12.63 0.65
C ILE A 73 13.65 -13.86 -0.22
N ALA A 74 14.58 -14.11 -1.15
CA ALA A 74 14.46 -15.20 -2.12
C ALA A 74 14.19 -16.58 -1.48
N PRO A 75 14.87 -16.98 -0.39
CA PRO A 75 14.57 -18.27 0.25
C PRO A 75 13.14 -18.34 0.82
N ARG A 76 12.61 -17.20 1.28
CA ARG A 76 11.25 -17.15 1.83
C ARG A 76 10.20 -17.29 0.73
N VAL A 77 10.46 -16.72 -0.45
CA VAL A 77 9.59 -16.89 -1.61
C VAL A 77 9.41 -18.37 -1.93
N SER A 78 10.54 -19.10 -2.02
CA SER A 78 10.52 -20.55 -2.26
C SER A 78 9.84 -21.33 -1.12
N TYR A 79 10.09 -20.93 0.12
CA TYR A 79 9.49 -21.58 1.30
C TYR A 79 7.95 -21.56 1.23
N TYR A 80 7.38 -20.44 0.76
CA TYR A 80 5.92 -20.32 0.61
C TYR A 80 5.39 -20.88 -0.71
N GLY A 81 6.21 -21.62 -1.45
CA GLY A 81 5.80 -22.26 -2.70
C GLY A 81 5.56 -21.28 -3.84
N LYS A 82 6.17 -20.11 -3.78
CA LYS A 82 6.04 -19.06 -4.79
C LYS A 82 7.29 -18.96 -5.64
N THR A 83 7.19 -18.23 -6.75
CA THR A 83 8.32 -17.87 -7.60
C THR A 83 8.34 -16.37 -7.82
N PRO A 84 9.50 -15.75 -8.08
CA PRO A 84 9.54 -14.33 -8.40
C PRO A 84 8.64 -13.97 -9.57
N GLU A 85 8.63 -14.78 -10.62
CA GLU A 85 7.79 -14.56 -11.81
C GLU A 85 6.31 -14.62 -11.46
N GLY A 86 5.90 -15.57 -10.63
CA GLY A 86 4.51 -15.70 -10.17
C GLY A 86 4.07 -14.52 -9.33
N VAL A 87 4.94 -14.03 -8.44
CA VAL A 87 4.65 -12.85 -7.62
C VAL A 87 4.49 -11.61 -8.50
N MET A 88 5.39 -11.42 -9.47
CA MET A 88 5.31 -10.31 -10.40
C MET A 88 4.03 -10.36 -11.24
N ALA A 89 3.66 -11.54 -11.72
CA ALA A 89 2.41 -11.72 -12.47
C ALA A 89 1.18 -11.38 -11.63
N ALA A 90 1.16 -11.78 -10.35
CA ALA A 90 0.08 -11.45 -9.44
C ALA A 90 0.00 -9.95 -9.16
N PHE A 91 1.14 -9.31 -8.99
CA PHE A 91 1.21 -7.86 -8.82
C PHE A 91 0.66 -7.13 -10.04
N ASP A 92 1.16 -7.49 -11.23
CA ASP A 92 0.71 -6.87 -12.49
C ASP A 92 -0.80 -7.03 -12.72
N ALA A 93 -1.36 -8.16 -12.32
CA ALA A 93 -2.79 -8.43 -12.46
C ALA A 93 -3.65 -7.63 -11.47
N ALA A 94 -3.11 -7.30 -10.30
CA ALA A 94 -3.86 -6.68 -9.21
C ALA A 94 -3.82 -5.15 -9.24
N VAL A 95 -2.74 -4.55 -9.73
CA VAL A 95 -2.56 -3.10 -9.67
C VAL A 95 -3.05 -2.41 -10.95
N GLN A 96 -3.46 -1.16 -10.79
CA GLN A 96 -3.59 -0.23 -11.91
C GLN A 96 -2.34 0.62 -11.95
N TYR A 97 -1.58 0.55 -13.04
CA TYR A 97 -0.39 1.37 -13.21
C TYR A 97 -0.76 2.81 -13.52
N VAL A 98 -0.08 3.72 -12.84
CA VAL A 98 -0.22 5.16 -13.03
C VAL A 98 1.16 5.78 -13.25
N ASP A 99 1.17 7.01 -13.77
CA ASP A 99 2.42 7.73 -13.99
C ASP A 99 3.13 8.05 -12.67
N ALA A 100 4.45 8.17 -12.72
CA ALA A 100 5.24 8.60 -11.58
C ALA A 100 4.78 9.99 -11.12
N ALA A 101 4.61 10.14 -9.80
CA ALA A 101 4.17 11.41 -9.23
C ALA A 101 5.35 12.35 -9.03
N PRO A 102 5.14 13.69 -9.13
CA PRO A 102 6.17 14.64 -8.77
C PRO A 102 6.49 14.57 -7.28
N LYS A 103 7.73 14.91 -6.92
CA LYS A 103 8.14 14.93 -5.52
C LYS A 103 7.34 15.98 -4.76
N ILE A 104 6.78 15.59 -3.61
CA ILE A 104 6.09 16.51 -2.71
C ILE A 104 7.09 17.40 -1.97
N ARG A 105 6.60 18.44 -1.30
CA ARG A 105 7.43 19.41 -0.58
C ARG A 105 8.11 18.83 0.68
N PHE A 106 7.65 17.68 1.17
CA PHE A 106 8.22 17.05 2.36
C PHE A 106 9.12 15.88 1.96
N SER A 107 10.34 15.84 2.51
CA SER A 107 11.29 14.79 2.23
C SER A 107 11.18 13.68 3.28
N CYS A 108 11.13 12.43 2.81
CA CYS A 108 11.26 11.27 3.67
C CYS A 108 12.72 11.12 4.11
N THR A 109 12.95 10.73 5.37
CA THR A 109 14.30 10.49 5.85
C THR A 109 14.96 9.29 5.16
N ASP A 110 14.16 8.36 4.65
CA ASP A 110 14.62 7.29 3.79
C ASP A 110 14.27 7.65 2.34
N PRO A 111 15.27 7.98 1.49
CA PRO A 111 15.02 8.38 0.10
C PRO A 111 14.33 7.29 -0.73
N ASP A 112 14.56 6.01 -0.39
CA ASP A 112 13.96 4.88 -1.12
C ASP A 112 12.45 4.82 -0.94
N ASP A 113 11.91 5.43 0.12
CA ASP A 113 10.49 5.42 0.41
C ASP A 113 9.77 6.69 -0.06
N GLN A 114 10.51 7.67 -0.58
CA GLN A 114 9.94 8.95 -1.00
C GLN A 114 8.84 8.77 -2.05
N HIS A 115 9.01 7.87 -3.00
CA HIS A 115 8.06 7.69 -4.09
C HIS A 115 6.68 7.19 -3.60
N PHE A 116 6.61 6.47 -2.48
CA PHE A 116 5.31 6.07 -1.91
C PHE A 116 4.52 7.27 -1.42
N LEU A 117 5.22 8.20 -0.74
CA LEU A 117 4.59 9.44 -0.27
C LEU A 117 4.18 10.34 -1.43
N ASP A 118 5.02 10.45 -2.45
CA ASP A 118 4.73 11.25 -3.63
C ASP A 118 3.49 10.72 -4.36
N LEU A 119 3.43 9.41 -4.57
CA LEU A 119 2.32 8.78 -5.27
C LEU A 119 1.02 8.90 -4.48
N ALA A 120 1.05 8.61 -3.18
CA ALA A 120 -0.12 8.74 -2.32
C ALA A 120 -0.64 10.17 -2.28
N SER A 121 0.27 11.15 -2.22
CA SER A 121 -0.10 12.56 -2.18
C SER A 121 -0.72 13.04 -3.48
N GLN A 122 -0.18 12.60 -4.62
CA GLN A 122 -0.72 12.95 -5.95
C GLN A 122 -2.16 12.47 -6.13
N HIS A 123 -2.49 11.31 -5.60
CA HIS A 123 -3.79 10.67 -5.79
C HIS A 123 -4.72 10.79 -4.58
N GLN A 124 -4.30 11.48 -3.52
CA GLN A 124 -5.05 11.54 -2.26
C GLN A 124 -5.39 10.14 -1.75
N ALA A 125 -4.41 9.25 -1.85
CA ALA A 125 -4.61 7.83 -1.59
C ALA A 125 -4.51 7.49 -0.11
N LEU A 126 -5.03 6.30 0.25
CA LEU A 126 -4.57 5.61 1.44
C LEU A 126 -3.17 5.07 1.15
N LEU A 127 -2.27 5.19 2.11
CA LEU A 127 -0.93 4.60 2.04
C LEU A 127 -0.75 3.69 3.24
N VAL A 128 -0.52 2.41 2.98
CA VAL A 128 -0.23 1.43 4.03
C VAL A 128 1.26 1.12 3.98
N SER A 129 1.97 1.48 5.03
CA SER A 129 3.41 1.32 5.13
C SER A 129 3.81 0.97 6.55
N LYS A 130 4.75 0.04 6.70
CA LYS A 130 5.34 -0.32 8.00
C LYS A 130 6.56 0.52 8.32
N ASP A 131 7.04 1.33 7.38
CA ASP A 131 8.25 2.11 7.55
C ASP A 131 8.00 3.34 8.41
N LYS A 132 8.81 3.47 9.47
CA LYS A 132 8.68 4.61 10.40
C LYS A 132 8.97 5.94 9.72
N ALA A 133 9.87 5.97 8.73
CA ALA A 133 10.18 7.19 8.00
C ALA A 133 8.96 7.69 7.21
N VAL A 134 8.17 6.78 6.66
CA VAL A 134 6.92 7.10 5.98
C VAL A 134 5.87 7.57 6.99
N LEU A 135 5.70 6.83 8.07
CA LEU A 135 4.69 7.13 9.09
C LEU A 135 4.91 8.48 9.75
N LYS A 136 6.15 8.93 9.87
CA LYS A 136 6.48 10.25 10.41
C LYS A 136 5.89 11.40 9.60
N GLN A 137 5.65 11.20 8.32
CA GLN A 137 5.10 12.22 7.43
C GLN A 137 3.57 12.24 7.38
N ARG A 138 2.90 11.33 8.10
CA ARG A 138 1.45 11.11 7.97
C ARG A 138 0.60 12.36 8.19
N LYS A 139 0.95 13.17 9.20
CA LYS A 139 0.17 14.38 9.51
C LYS A 139 0.33 15.45 8.45
N ARG A 140 1.55 15.62 7.94
CA ARG A 140 1.86 16.61 6.91
C ARG A 140 1.18 16.28 5.60
N VAL A 141 1.29 15.04 5.14
CA VAL A 141 0.65 14.66 3.87
C VAL A 141 -0.87 14.65 3.97
N ALA A 142 -1.42 14.35 5.13
CA ALA A 142 -2.87 14.48 5.34
C ALA A 142 -3.31 15.93 5.23
N THR A 143 -2.62 16.83 5.91
CA THR A 143 -2.98 18.26 5.94
C THR A 143 -2.81 18.93 4.58
N TYR A 144 -1.69 18.68 3.91
CA TYR A 144 -1.33 19.43 2.71
C TYR A 144 -1.71 18.75 1.40
N TYR A 145 -1.93 17.44 1.41
CA TYR A 145 -2.18 16.66 0.18
C TYR A 145 -3.42 15.79 0.24
N GLY A 146 -4.00 15.59 1.42
CA GLY A 146 -5.19 14.75 1.54
C GLY A 146 -4.93 13.25 1.49
N ALA A 147 -3.65 12.83 1.62
CA ALA A 147 -3.30 11.42 1.72
C ALA A 147 -3.45 10.93 3.16
N THR A 148 -3.90 9.69 3.34
CA THR A 148 -4.11 9.10 4.67
C THR A 148 -3.16 7.94 4.86
N VAL A 149 -2.24 8.05 5.81
CA VAL A 149 -1.13 7.09 5.99
C VAL A 149 -1.28 6.33 7.30
N GLY A 150 -1.15 5.01 7.23
CA GLY A 150 -1.12 4.15 8.40
C GLY A 150 -0.33 2.88 8.13
N ASN A 151 -0.18 2.05 9.16
CA ASN A 151 0.54 0.77 9.02
C ASN A 151 -0.37 -0.45 9.14
N LEU A 152 -1.65 -0.23 9.35
CA LEU A 152 -2.61 -1.31 9.54
C LEU A 152 -3.99 -0.82 9.10
N LEU A 153 -4.68 -1.63 8.29
CA LEU A 153 -6.06 -1.36 7.90
C LEU A 153 -6.98 -2.37 8.60
N GLN A 154 -7.97 -1.85 9.31
CA GLN A 154 -8.98 -2.67 9.99
C GLN A 154 -10.37 -2.28 9.55
N MET A 155 -11.24 -3.27 9.42
CA MET A 155 -12.66 -3.03 9.18
C MET A 155 -13.32 -2.60 10.47
N GLU A 156 -14.21 -1.61 10.40
CA GLU A 156 -15.07 -1.29 11.53
C GLU A 156 -16.09 -2.42 11.72
N PRO A 157 -16.61 -2.63 12.96
CA PRO A 157 -17.42 -3.81 13.24
C PRO A 157 -18.63 -4.00 12.31
N ALA A 158 -19.33 -2.93 11.97
CA ALA A 158 -20.49 -2.99 11.07
C ALA A 158 -20.10 -3.47 9.67
N GLU A 159 -18.97 -2.97 9.15
CA GLU A 159 -18.47 -3.35 7.82
C GLU A 159 -17.91 -4.79 7.83
N ALA A 160 -17.27 -5.20 8.91
CA ALA A 160 -16.79 -6.57 9.04
C ALA A 160 -17.95 -7.57 9.00
N GLN A 161 -19.08 -7.25 9.62
CA GLN A 161 -20.29 -8.08 9.58
C GLN A 161 -20.90 -8.12 8.17
N ALA A 162 -20.91 -6.99 7.48
CA ALA A 162 -21.46 -6.91 6.13
C ALA A 162 -20.66 -7.73 5.12
N LEU A 163 -19.36 -7.94 5.39
CA LEU A 163 -18.42 -8.66 4.50
C LEU A 163 -18.25 -10.13 4.88
N ALA A 164 -18.80 -10.54 6.01
CA ALA A 164 -18.69 -11.91 6.51
C ALA A 164 -19.51 -12.89 5.67
#